data_9fb0618f0cf3fd6515ba8670eb91e9b1
#
_entry.id   9fb0618f0cf3fd6515ba8670eb91e9b1
#
_cell.length_a   1.000
_cell.length_b   1.000
_cell.length_c   1.000
_cell.angle_alpha   90.00
_cell.angle_beta   90.00
_cell.angle_gamma   90.00
#
_symmetry.space_group_name_H-M   'P 1'
#
loop_
_entity.id
_entity.type
_entity.pdbx_description
1 polymer ?
#
loop_
_entity_poly.entity_id
_entity_poly.type
_entity_poly.pdbx_seq_one_letter_code
_entity_poly.pdbx_strand_id
1 'polypeptide(L)'
;MEGIIHLENIRKSYYLGKNELPVLKGITLDIFKNEYVALMGPSGSGKSTLMNILGCLDTASAGKYVLNGKDVSRMPDNDLAEVRNKEIGFVFQQFNLLPRLTAAENVALPLVYAGIGKKERIERAMEVLAKVKLEDRSHHKPNELSGGQAQRVAIARALINNPSIILADEPTGNLDTKTSYEIMEIMGKIHADGNTVILVTHEEDISMYAHRVIRLRDGIVETDKINANPLTATVPA
;
A
#
# COMPACT_ATOMS: atom_id res chain seq x y z
N MET A 1 -5.30 8.90 -20.03
CA MET A 1 -5.33 8.76 -18.55
C MET A 1 -4.11 9.46 -17.99
N GLU A 2 -4.21 10.10 -16.84
CA GLU A 2 -3.07 10.79 -16.21
C GLU A 2 -2.26 9.78 -15.42
N GLY A 3 -0.96 9.61 -15.74
CA GLY A 3 -0.05 8.71 -15.05
C GLY A 3 0.23 9.19 -13.64
N ILE A 4 0.12 8.30 -12.63
CA ILE A 4 0.46 8.61 -11.24
C ILE A 4 1.81 8.02 -10.86
N ILE A 5 2.15 6.87 -11.42
CA ILE A 5 3.45 6.21 -11.30
C ILE A 5 4.01 6.00 -12.69
N HIS A 6 5.25 6.43 -12.91
CA HIS A 6 6.02 6.12 -14.10
C HIS A 6 7.39 5.60 -13.71
N LEU A 7 7.64 4.35 -14.06
CA LEU A 7 8.91 3.67 -13.87
C LEU A 7 9.60 3.46 -15.22
N GLU A 8 10.84 3.91 -15.35
CA GLU A 8 11.64 3.72 -16.56
C GLU A 8 12.93 2.99 -16.20
N ASN A 9 13.06 1.75 -16.69
CA ASN A 9 14.24 0.90 -16.54
C ASN A 9 14.74 0.79 -15.09
N ILE A 10 13.84 0.62 -14.12
CA ILE A 10 14.17 0.49 -12.70
C ILE A 10 14.98 -0.76 -12.44
N ARG A 11 16.18 -0.58 -11.87
CA ARG A 11 17.09 -1.65 -11.45
C ARG A 11 17.36 -1.53 -9.96
N LYS A 12 17.48 -2.66 -9.29
CA LYS A 12 17.90 -2.72 -7.89
C LYS A 12 18.82 -3.88 -7.68
N SER A 13 19.99 -3.59 -7.14
CA SER A 13 20.97 -4.59 -6.68
C SER A 13 21.27 -4.36 -5.20
N TYR A 14 21.47 -5.45 -4.48
CA TYR A 14 22.01 -5.44 -3.11
C TYR A 14 23.44 -6.02 -3.13
N TYR A 15 24.25 -5.65 -2.16
CA TYR A 15 25.62 -6.09 -2.05
C TYR A 15 25.84 -6.93 -0.79
N LEU A 16 26.30 -8.15 -0.97
CA LEU A 16 26.75 -9.05 0.10
C LEU A 16 28.28 -9.09 0.08
N GLY A 17 28.91 -8.16 0.78
CA GLY A 17 30.35 -7.94 0.64
C GLY A 17 30.68 -7.42 -0.77
N LYS A 18 31.46 -8.21 -1.55
CA LYS A 18 31.81 -7.87 -2.94
C LYS A 18 30.85 -8.45 -3.99
N ASN A 19 29.92 -9.30 -3.58
CA ASN A 19 29.02 -9.95 -4.51
C ASN A 19 27.76 -9.10 -4.71
N GLU A 20 27.50 -8.73 -5.97
CA GLU A 20 26.27 -8.06 -6.38
C GLU A 20 25.15 -9.07 -6.56
N LEU A 21 23.99 -8.79 -5.96
CA LEU A 21 22.75 -9.55 -6.13
C LEU A 21 21.73 -8.67 -6.85
N PRO A 22 21.57 -8.80 -8.18
CA PRO A 22 20.57 -8.04 -8.92
C PRO A 22 19.17 -8.62 -8.66
N VAL A 23 18.28 -7.79 -8.10
CA VAL A 23 16.90 -8.18 -7.76
C VAL A 23 15.91 -7.64 -8.77
N LEU A 24 15.99 -6.37 -9.15
CA LEU A 24 15.19 -5.81 -10.25
C LEU A 24 16.09 -5.53 -11.45
N LYS A 25 15.64 -5.97 -12.63
CA LYS A 25 16.49 -6.05 -13.83
C LYS A 25 16.02 -5.16 -14.99
N GLY A 26 15.40 -4.03 -14.67
CA GLY A 26 14.96 -3.05 -15.66
C GLY A 26 13.43 -3.06 -15.83
N ILE A 27 12.70 -2.74 -14.76
CA ILE A 27 11.24 -2.64 -14.80
C ILE A 27 10.86 -1.30 -15.41
N THR A 28 10.06 -1.34 -16.46
CA THR A 28 9.37 -0.19 -17.04
C THR A 28 7.87 -0.44 -16.93
N LEU A 29 7.16 0.49 -16.27
CA LEU A 29 5.76 0.31 -15.91
C LEU A 29 5.12 1.67 -15.66
N ASP A 30 3.90 1.85 -16.19
CA ASP A 30 3.03 2.97 -15.88
C ASP A 30 1.82 2.50 -15.07
N ILE A 31 1.45 3.23 -14.00
CA ILE A 31 0.18 3.08 -13.30
C ILE A 31 -0.53 4.43 -13.38
N PHE A 32 -1.82 4.40 -13.71
CA PHE A 32 -2.63 5.59 -13.90
C PHE A 32 -3.49 5.89 -12.67
N LYS A 33 -3.94 7.13 -12.55
CA LYS A 33 -4.86 7.53 -11.48
C LYS A 33 -6.11 6.67 -11.49
N ASN A 34 -6.54 6.30 -10.29
CA ASN A 34 -7.69 5.44 -10.05
C ASN A 34 -7.60 4.06 -10.73
N GLU A 35 -6.40 3.50 -10.88
CA GLU A 35 -6.24 2.08 -11.17
C GLU A 35 -6.28 1.24 -9.89
N TYR A 36 -6.86 0.05 -9.98
CA TYR A 36 -6.72 -1.00 -8.98
C TYR A 36 -5.86 -2.12 -9.57
N VAL A 37 -4.61 -2.19 -9.14
CA VAL A 37 -3.58 -3.07 -9.70
C VAL A 37 -3.18 -4.14 -8.68
N ALA A 38 -3.13 -5.39 -9.10
CA ALA A 38 -2.48 -6.46 -8.34
C ALA A 38 -1.06 -6.70 -8.88
N LEU A 39 -0.08 -6.64 -7.99
CA LEU A 39 1.30 -6.99 -8.25
C LEU A 39 1.56 -8.39 -7.70
N MET A 40 1.76 -9.35 -8.58
CA MET A 40 1.90 -10.77 -8.26
C MET A 40 3.25 -11.33 -8.65
N GLY A 41 3.51 -12.57 -8.24
CA GLY A 41 4.68 -13.36 -8.62
C GLY A 41 5.14 -14.29 -7.50
N PRO A 42 5.98 -15.29 -7.79
CA PRO A 42 6.50 -16.21 -6.80
C PRO A 42 7.40 -15.52 -5.76
N SER A 43 7.73 -16.23 -4.67
CA SER A 43 8.72 -15.75 -3.72
C SER A 43 10.07 -15.49 -4.43
N GLY A 44 10.73 -14.40 -4.09
CA GLY A 44 12.00 -13.98 -4.71
C GLY A 44 11.86 -13.30 -6.08
N SER A 45 10.68 -13.10 -6.64
CA SER A 45 10.48 -12.42 -7.92
C SER A 45 10.79 -10.92 -7.92
N GLY A 46 10.97 -10.30 -6.73
CA GLY A 46 11.25 -8.87 -6.59
C GLY A 46 10.07 -8.00 -6.16
N LYS A 47 8.88 -8.59 -5.85
CA LYS A 47 7.67 -7.83 -5.45
C LYS A 47 7.91 -6.87 -4.29
N SER A 48 8.41 -7.39 -3.16
CA SER A 48 8.68 -6.57 -1.97
C SER A 48 9.73 -5.49 -2.23
N THR A 49 10.73 -5.77 -3.05
CA THR A 49 11.72 -4.78 -3.47
C THR A 49 11.08 -3.69 -4.33
N LEU A 50 10.24 -4.06 -5.31
CA LEU A 50 9.52 -3.09 -6.12
C LEU A 50 8.55 -2.28 -5.26
N MET A 51 7.80 -2.91 -4.36
CA MET A 51 6.91 -2.24 -3.43
C MET A 51 7.66 -1.23 -2.54
N ASN A 52 8.83 -1.58 -2.02
CA ASN A 52 9.65 -0.67 -1.22
C ASN A 52 10.10 0.56 -2.03
N ILE A 53 10.43 0.38 -3.31
CA ILE A 53 10.77 1.50 -4.21
C ILE A 53 9.53 2.35 -4.48
N LEU A 54 8.39 1.74 -4.85
CA LEU A 54 7.12 2.45 -5.05
C LEU A 54 6.71 3.23 -3.80
N GLY A 55 6.97 2.65 -2.63
CA GLY A 55 6.69 3.24 -1.33
C GLY A 55 7.70 4.27 -0.86
N CYS A 56 8.72 4.60 -1.63
CA CYS A 56 9.83 5.47 -1.20
C CYS A 56 10.48 5.01 0.12
N LEU A 57 10.46 3.69 0.42
CA LEU A 57 11.14 3.06 1.55
C LEU A 57 12.57 2.66 1.20
N ASP A 58 12.84 2.47 -0.09
CA ASP A 58 14.15 2.18 -0.65
C ASP A 58 14.29 2.92 -1.99
N THR A 59 15.51 3.08 -2.48
CA THR A 59 15.81 3.74 -3.75
C THR A 59 16.30 2.76 -4.79
N ALA A 60 15.96 2.99 -6.05
CA ALA A 60 16.49 2.19 -7.16
C ALA A 60 18.00 2.41 -7.31
N SER A 61 18.74 1.37 -7.71
CA SER A 61 20.17 1.47 -8.06
C SER A 61 20.36 2.22 -9.39
N ALA A 62 19.39 2.13 -10.31
CA ALA A 62 19.35 2.84 -11.58
C ALA A 62 17.92 2.92 -12.11
N GLY A 63 17.70 3.78 -13.10
CA GLY A 63 16.41 4.05 -13.71
C GLY A 63 15.78 5.32 -13.18
N LYS A 64 14.53 5.59 -13.60
CA LYS A 64 13.77 6.78 -13.21
C LYS A 64 12.44 6.39 -12.62
N TYR A 65 12.07 7.02 -11.51
CA TYR A 65 10.76 6.88 -10.87
C TYR A 65 10.11 8.26 -10.70
N VAL A 66 8.97 8.45 -11.34
CA VAL A 66 8.13 9.64 -11.17
C VAL A 66 6.86 9.24 -10.44
N LEU A 67 6.57 9.90 -9.32
CA LEU A 67 5.35 9.75 -8.53
C LEU A 67 4.57 11.07 -8.53
N ASN A 68 3.33 11.02 -8.99
CA ASN A 68 2.43 12.18 -9.05
C ASN A 68 3.11 13.44 -9.64
N GLY A 69 3.83 13.23 -10.78
CA GLY A 69 4.56 14.29 -11.50
C GLY A 69 5.90 14.69 -10.90
N LYS A 70 6.32 14.12 -9.76
CA LYS A 70 7.60 14.41 -9.11
C LYS A 70 8.61 13.29 -9.37
N ASP A 71 9.79 13.62 -9.89
CA ASP A 71 10.91 12.67 -10.00
C ASP A 71 11.50 12.43 -8.61
N VAL A 72 11.28 11.22 -8.08
CA VAL A 72 11.74 10.80 -6.75
C VAL A 72 13.02 9.95 -6.78
N SER A 73 13.56 9.68 -7.98
CA SER A 73 14.66 8.72 -8.20
C SER A 73 15.91 9.02 -7.37
N ARG A 74 16.19 10.29 -7.12
CA ARG A 74 17.42 10.77 -6.46
C ARG A 74 17.15 11.79 -5.37
N MET A 75 15.93 11.79 -4.81
CA MET A 75 15.60 12.68 -3.69
C MET A 75 16.36 12.25 -2.43
N PRO A 76 16.80 13.21 -1.60
CA PRO A 76 17.33 12.91 -0.26
C PRO A 76 16.28 12.23 0.62
N ASP A 77 16.73 11.48 1.64
CA ASP A 77 15.85 10.72 2.54
C ASP A 77 14.77 11.57 3.21
N ASN A 78 15.07 12.80 3.58
CA ASN A 78 14.10 13.71 4.19
C ASN A 78 12.97 14.08 3.22
N ASP A 79 13.31 14.34 1.94
CA ASP A 79 12.33 14.67 0.92
C ASP A 79 11.48 13.44 0.56
N LEU A 80 12.11 12.24 0.49
CA LEU A 80 11.41 10.97 0.33
C LEU A 80 10.45 10.70 1.51
N ALA A 81 10.84 11.05 2.74
CA ALA A 81 9.97 10.92 3.90
C ALA A 81 8.74 11.84 3.82
N GLU A 82 8.91 13.06 3.30
CA GLU A 82 7.80 13.99 3.06
C GLU A 82 6.86 13.49 1.95
N VAL A 83 7.42 13.03 0.82
CA VAL A 83 6.64 12.41 -0.27
C VAL A 83 5.87 11.20 0.26
N ARG A 84 6.54 10.31 0.98
CA ARG A 84 5.92 9.12 1.57
C ARG A 84 4.75 9.48 2.49
N ASN A 85 4.92 10.47 3.36
CA ASN A 85 3.86 10.89 4.28
C ASN A 85 2.65 11.51 3.57
N LYS A 86 2.87 12.23 2.46
CA LYS A 86 1.80 12.95 1.74
C LYS A 86 1.11 12.11 0.67
N GLU A 87 1.90 11.34 -0.08
CA GLU A 87 1.43 10.71 -1.32
C GLU A 87 1.08 9.23 -1.14
N ILE A 88 1.55 8.57 -0.05
CA ILE A 88 1.51 7.11 0.05
C ILE A 88 0.85 6.67 1.34
N GLY A 89 -0.20 5.87 1.23
CA GLY A 89 -0.80 5.15 2.34
C GLY A 89 -0.35 3.69 2.33
N PHE A 90 0.20 3.20 3.45
CA PHE A 90 0.66 1.81 3.58
C PHE A 90 -0.31 0.96 4.39
N VAL A 91 -0.61 -0.22 3.86
CA VAL A 91 -1.32 -1.31 4.53
C VAL A 91 -0.43 -2.54 4.50
N PHE A 92 -0.05 -3.09 5.66
CA PHE A 92 0.85 -4.23 5.77
C PHE A 92 0.14 -5.47 6.30
N GLN A 93 0.65 -6.65 5.96
CA GLN A 93 0.17 -7.94 6.45
C GLN A 93 0.18 -8.04 7.98
N GLN A 94 1.20 -7.49 8.65
CA GLN A 94 1.35 -7.51 10.11
C GLN A 94 0.76 -6.27 10.80
N PHE A 95 -0.11 -5.51 10.11
CA PHE A 95 -0.76 -4.28 10.57
C PHE A 95 0.21 -3.14 10.93
N ASN A 96 1.37 -3.44 11.50
CA ASN A 96 2.40 -2.49 11.94
C ASN A 96 1.84 -1.34 12.80
N LEU A 97 0.93 -1.67 13.72
CA LEU A 97 0.39 -0.72 14.70
C LEU A 97 1.36 -0.57 15.87
N LEU A 98 1.49 0.65 16.38
CA LEU A 98 2.28 0.91 17.58
C LEU A 98 1.51 0.41 18.81
N PRO A 99 2.04 -0.58 19.57
CA PRO A 99 1.27 -1.30 20.59
C PRO A 99 0.92 -0.46 21.83
N ARG A 100 1.63 0.67 22.03
CA ARG A 100 1.37 1.59 23.15
C ARG A 100 0.33 2.65 22.84
N LEU A 101 -0.01 2.85 21.59
CA LEU A 101 -0.98 3.84 21.12
C LEU A 101 -2.35 3.21 20.94
N THR A 102 -3.41 4.00 21.17
CA THR A 102 -4.78 3.61 20.85
C THR A 102 -5.00 3.54 19.32
N ALA A 103 -6.15 3.01 18.90
CA ALA A 103 -6.54 3.00 17.49
C ALA A 103 -6.56 4.42 16.90
N ALA A 104 -7.19 5.38 17.58
CA ALA A 104 -7.22 6.77 17.15
C ALA A 104 -5.82 7.39 17.06
N GLU A 105 -4.94 7.11 18.02
CA GLU A 105 -3.55 7.62 18.01
C GLU A 105 -2.71 6.97 16.90
N ASN A 106 -2.91 5.67 16.61
CA ASN A 106 -2.27 5.00 15.47
C ASN A 106 -2.71 5.61 14.14
N VAL A 107 -4.02 5.86 13.97
CA VAL A 107 -4.55 6.51 12.76
C VAL A 107 -4.03 7.94 12.63
N ALA A 108 -3.94 8.68 13.74
CA ALA A 108 -3.45 10.06 13.76
C ALA A 108 -1.94 10.22 13.52
N LEU A 109 -1.16 9.12 13.54
CA LEU A 109 0.31 9.17 13.51
C LEU A 109 0.89 9.91 12.28
N PRO A 110 0.40 9.69 11.03
CA PRO A 110 0.90 10.43 9.88
C PRO A 110 0.70 11.95 9.99
N LEU A 111 -0.37 12.38 10.66
CA LEU A 111 -0.64 13.81 10.90
C LEU A 111 0.33 14.45 11.89
N VAL A 112 0.99 13.66 12.76
CA VAL A 112 2.07 14.15 13.63
C VAL A 112 3.24 14.61 12.77
N TYR A 113 3.63 13.82 11.77
CA TYR A 113 4.70 14.17 10.83
C TYR A 113 4.31 15.32 9.90
N ALA A 114 3.01 15.50 9.65
CA ALA A 114 2.48 16.66 8.92
C ALA A 114 2.40 17.95 9.78
N GLY A 115 2.80 17.90 11.07
CA GLY A 115 2.78 19.05 11.96
C GLY A 115 1.40 19.48 12.47
N ILE A 116 0.37 18.64 12.32
CA ILE A 116 -1.01 18.93 12.74
C ILE A 116 -1.14 18.86 14.26
N GLY A 117 -1.87 19.82 14.86
CA GLY A 117 -2.09 19.90 16.31
C GLY A 117 -2.88 18.70 16.86
N LYS A 118 -2.67 18.37 18.17
CA LYS A 118 -3.21 17.16 18.78
C LYS A 118 -4.74 17.05 18.67
N LYS A 119 -5.47 18.14 18.89
CA LYS A 119 -6.95 18.14 18.84
C LYS A 119 -7.42 17.79 17.44
N GLU A 120 -6.97 18.52 16.44
CA GLU A 120 -7.37 18.36 15.04
C GLU A 120 -7.04 16.96 14.50
N ARG A 121 -5.82 16.42 14.79
CA ARG A 121 -5.46 15.09 14.29
C ARG A 121 -6.30 13.97 14.89
N ILE A 122 -6.77 14.10 16.15
CA ILE A 122 -7.67 13.11 16.75
C ILE A 122 -9.08 13.24 16.15
N GLU A 123 -9.57 14.44 15.92
CA GLU A 123 -10.87 14.68 15.25
C GLU A 123 -10.86 14.03 13.85
N ARG A 124 -9.84 14.29 13.04
CA ARG A 124 -9.68 13.65 11.71
C ARG A 124 -9.54 12.11 11.81
N ALA A 125 -8.82 11.62 12.82
CA ALA A 125 -8.69 10.17 13.02
C ALA A 125 -10.03 9.52 13.33
N MET A 126 -10.89 10.15 14.12
CA MET A 126 -12.27 9.68 14.40
C MET A 126 -13.13 9.61 13.14
N GLU A 127 -13.03 10.62 12.25
CA GLU A 127 -13.75 10.64 10.98
C GLU A 127 -13.33 9.46 10.07
N VAL A 128 -12.02 9.15 10.01
CA VAL A 128 -11.53 8.04 9.19
C VAL A 128 -11.85 6.69 9.84
N LEU A 129 -11.81 6.58 11.17
CA LEU A 129 -12.24 5.37 11.89
C LEU A 129 -13.72 5.05 11.64
N ALA A 130 -14.58 6.06 11.55
CA ALA A 130 -15.99 5.88 11.20
C ALA A 130 -16.17 5.28 9.79
N LYS A 131 -15.35 5.70 8.80
CA LYS A 131 -15.37 5.12 7.44
C LYS A 131 -15.08 3.61 7.41
N VAL A 132 -14.30 3.11 8.38
CA VAL A 132 -13.98 1.69 8.52
C VAL A 132 -14.81 0.99 9.62
N LYS A 133 -15.83 1.66 10.16
CA LYS A 133 -16.76 1.15 11.20
C LYS A 133 -16.03 0.74 12.49
N LEU A 134 -15.15 1.61 13.01
CA LEU A 134 -14.36 1.40 14.23
C LEU A 134 -14.38 2.61 15.19
N GLU A 135 -15.37 3.51 15.08
CA GLU A 135 -15.49 4.66 15.98
C GLU A 135 -15.64 4.25 17.45
N ASP A 136 -16.34 3.15 17.72
CA ASP A 136 -16.54 2.59 19.07
C ASP A 136 -15.27 1.90 19.61
N ARG A 137 -14.27 1.66 18.79
CA ARG A 137 -12.96 1.06 19.12
C ARG A 137 -11.81 2.05 19.18
N SER A 138 -12.08 3.33 19.01
CA SER A 138 -11.06 4.40 18.92
C SER A 138 -10.07 4.42 20.10
N HIS A 139 -10.52 4.06 21.31
CA HIS A 139 -9.72 4.04 22.53
C HIS A 139 -8.98 2.71 22.81
N HIS A 140 -9.27 1.66 22.04
CA HIS A 140 -8.64 0.36 22.21
C HIS A 140 -7.20 0.37 21.71
N LYS A 141 -6.34 -0.38 22.37
CA LYS A 141 -4.96 -0.66 21.92
C LYS A 141 -4.94 -1.87 20.98
N PRO A 142 -3.88 -2.05 20.17
CA PRO A 142 -3.79 -3.15 19.22
C PRO A 142 -4.01 -4.54 19.80
N ASN A 143 -3.57 -4.79 21.03
CA ASN A 143 -3.77 -6.08 21.74
C ASN A 143 -5.22 -6.30 22.23
N GLU A 144 -6.09 -5.31 22.13
CA GLU A 144 -7.51 -5.38 22.49
C GLU A 144 -8.41 -5.49 21.24
N LEU A 145 -7.81 -5.56 20.04
CA LEU A 145 -8.48 -5.62 18.76
C LEU A 145 -8.35 -7.02 18.14
N SER A 146 -9.38 -7.46 17.42
CA SER A 146 -9.26 -8.64 16.54
C SER A 146 -8.33 -8.33 15.36
N GLY A 147 -7.82 -9.35 14.66
CA GLY A 147 -6.97 -9.17 13.48
C GLY A 147 -7.62 -8.29 12.41
N GLY A 148 -8.91 -8.52 12.11
CA GLY A 148 -9.65 -7.69 11.16
C GLY A 148 -9.87 -6.25 11.63
N GLN A 149 -10.08 -6.04 12.94
CA GLN A 149 -10.15 -4.69 13.51
C GLN A 149 -8.80 -3.97 13.42
N ALA A 150 -7.71 -4.66 13.75
CA ALA A 150 -6.35 -4.11 13.63
C ALA A 150 -6.02 -3.74 12.17
N GLN A 151 -6.42 -4.58 11.20
CA GLN A 151 -6.24 -4.28 9.78
C GLN A 151 -7.06 -3.07 9.33
N ARG A 152 -8.30 -2.93 9.79
CA ARG A 152 -9.11 -1.73 9.52
C ARG A 152 -8.50 -0.46 10.12
N VAL A 153 -7.88 -0.53 11.30
CA VAL A 153 -7.10 0.59 11.88
C VAL A 153 -5.89 0.92 11.00
N ALA A 154 -5.16 -0.10 10.47
CA ALA A 154 -4.05 0.13 9.56
C ALA A 154 -4.50 0.78 8.23
N ILE A 155 -5.65 0.37 7.69
CA ILE A 155 -6.27 0.99 6.51
C ILE A 155 -6.67 2.44 6.81
N ALA A 156 -7.32 2.70 7.96
CA ALA A 156 -7.68 4.06 8.36
C ALA A 156 -6.43 4.95 8.48
N ARG A 157 -5.34 4.44 9.05
CA ARG A 157 -4.04 5.14 9.11
C ARG A 157 -3.50 5.44 7.72
N ALA A 158 -3.63 4.52 6.77
CA ALA A 158 -3.19 4.73 5.41
C ALA A 158 -3.96 5.86 4.70
N LEU A 159 -5.23 6.07 5.03
CA LEU A 159 -6.12 7.04 4.39
C LEU A 159 -6.04 8.46 4.97
N ILE A 160 -5.49 8.64 6.18
CA ILE A 160 -5.66 9.87 6.96
C ILE A 160 -5.13 11.15 6.29
N ASN A 161 -4.10 11.03 5.46
CA ASN A 161 -3.50 12.14 4.71
C ASN A 161 -4.10 12.32 3.30
N ASN A 162 -5.15 11.57 2.93
CA ASN A 162 -5.72 11.53 1.57
C ASN A 162 -4.61 11.27 0.52
N PRO A 163 -3.89 10.14 0.61
CA PRO A 163 -2.75 9.87 -0.23
C PRO A 163 -3.16 9.66 -1.70
N SER A 164 -2.21 9.88 -2.62
CA SER A 164 -2.40 9.65 -4.05
C SER A 164 -2.46 8.17 -4.41
N ILE A 165 -1.76 7.32 -3.63
CA ILE A 165 -1.73 5.86 -3.81
C ILE A 165 -1.85 5.13 -2.47
N ILE A 166 -2.50 3.97 -2.49
CA ILE A 166 -2.52 3.00 -1.40
C ILE A 166 -1.68 1.80 -1.82
N LEU A 167 -0.63 1.49 -1.06
CA LEU A 167 0.18 0.29 -1.22
C LEU A 167 -0.23 -0.74 -0.15
N ALA A 168 -0.82 -1.85 -0.57
CA ALA A 168 -1.27 -2.91 0.32
C ALA A 168 -0.45 -4.18 0.12
N ASP A 169 0.38 -4.55 1.11
CA ASP A 169 1.22 -5.73 1.11
C ASP A 169 0.52 -6.87 1.84
N GLU A 170 0.04 -7.84 1.08
CA GLU A 170 -0.68 -9.02 1.59
C GLU A 170 -1.72 -8.68 2.67
N PRO A 171 -2.67 -7.76 2.40
CA PRO A 171 -3.53 -7.19 3.43
C PRO A 171 -4.48 -8.19 4.09
N THR A 172 -4.59 -9.39 3.55
CA THR A 172 -5.45 -10.50 4.01
C THR A 172 -4.67 -11.67 4.60
N GLY A 173 -3.35 -11.72 4.43
CA GLY A 173 -2.52 -12.90 4.71
C GLY A 173 -2.49 -13.39 6.17
N ASN A 174 -2.96 -12.59 7.14
CA ASN A 174 -3.06 -12.96 8.56
C ASN A 174 -4.51 -13.04 9.05
N LEU A 175 -5.49 -13.12 8.14
CA LEU A 175 -6.92 -13.07 8.47
C LEU A 175 -7.62 -14.36 8.06
N ASP A 176 -8.73 -14.64 8.72
CA ASP A 176 -9.64 -15.70 8.28
C ASP A 176 -10.36 -15.30 6.98
N THR A 177 -10.90 -16.28 6.27
CA THR A 177 -11.53 -16.09 4.95
C THR A 177 -12.63 -15.04 4.96
N LYS A 178 -13.52 -15.05 5.96
CA LYS A 178 -14.63 -14.09 6.06
C LYS A 178 -14.10 -12.67 6.24
N THR A 179 -13.16 -12.49 7.16
CA THR A 179 -12.52 -11.21 7.44
C THR A 179 -11.75 -10.71 6.22
N SER A 180 -11.10 -11.61 5.46
CA SER A 180 -10.40 -11.28 4.21
C SER A 180 -11.35 -10.65 3.19
N TYR A 181 -12.55 -11.20 2.98
CA TYR A 181 -13.56 -10.61 2.09
C TYR A 181 -14.01 -9.22 2.57
N GLU A 182 -14.19 -9.04 3.88
CA GLU A 182 -14.54 -7.73 4.45
C GLU A 182 -13.44 -6.68 4.19
N ILE A 183 -12.17 -7.05 4.29
CA ILE A 183 -11.04 -6.16 3.97
C ILE A 183 -11.02 -5.84 2.47
N MET A 184 -11.23 -6.83 1.59
CA MET A 184 -11.28 -6.60 0.15
C MET A 184 -12.46 -5.71 -0.26
N GLU A 185 -13.61 -5.82 0.43
CA GLU A 185 -14.74 -4.88 0.25
C GLU A 185 -14.33 -3.43 0.59
N ILE A 186 -13.59 -3.24 1.69
CA ILE A 186 -13.09 -1.92 2.07
C ILE A 186 -12.11 -1.40 1.01
N MET A 187 -11.19 -2.23 0.52
CA MET A 187 -10.25 -1.84 -0.54
C MET A 187 -10.97 -1.47 -1.84
N GLY A 188 -12.01 -2.21 -2.21
CA GLY A 188 -12.87 -1.88 -3.35
C GLY A 188 -13.59 -0.52 -3.19
N LYS A 189 -14.09 -0.21 -2.00
CA LYS A 189 -14.69 1.11 -1.70
C LYS A 189 -13.67 2.24 -1.80
N ILE A 190 -12.47 2.05 -1.26
CA ILE A 190 -11.37 3.02 -1.36
C ILE A 190 -11.04 3.31 -2.83
N HIS A 191 -10.98 2.28 -3.66
CA HIS A 191 -10.80 2.45 -5.11
C HIS A 191 -11.98 3.19 -5.76
N ALA A 192 -13.22 2.83 -5.43
CA ALA A 192 -14.42 3.48 -5.95
C ALA A 192 -14.51 4.97 -5.56
N ASP A 193 -13.95 5.33 -4.40
CA ASP A 193 -13.83 6.72 -3.92
C ASP A 193 -12.73 7.53 -4.67
N GLY A 194 -12.05 6.91 -5.65
CA GLY A 194 -11.09 7.58 -6.52
C GLY A 194 -9.61 7.36 -6.18
N ASN A 195 -9.29 6.52 -5.20
CA ASN A 195 -7.90 6.22 -4.85
C ASN A 195 -7.28 5.22 -5.83
N THR A 196 -5.99 5.39 -6.14
CA THR A 196 -5.19 4.38 -6.82
C THR A 196 -4.76 3.33 -5.80
N VAL A 197 -5.04 2.06 -6.08
CA VAL A 197 -4.72 0.95 -5.17
C VAL A 197 -3.75 -0.01 -5.83
N ILE A 198 -2.63 -0.30 -5.16
CA ILE A 198 -1.66 -1.30 -5.57
C ILE A 198 -1.62 -2.39 -4.50
N LEU A 199 -2.13 -3.55 -4.86
CA LEU A 199 -2.21 -4.73 -4.02
C LEU A 199 -1.05 -5.66 -4.34
N VAL A 200 -0.17 -5.93 -3.39
CA VAL A 200 0.86 -6.96 -3.52
C VAL A 200 0.32 -8.24 -2.89
N THR A 201 0.22 -9.30 -3.66
CA THR A 201 -0.26 -10.59 -3.18
C THR A 201 0.36 -11.76 -3.97
N HIS A 202 0.39 -12.92 -3.37
CA HIS A 202 0.69 -14.18 -4.05
C HIS A 202 -0.57 -15.06 -4.21
N GLU A 203 -1.71 -14.62 -3.65
CA GLU A 203 -3.00 -15.32 -3.70
C GLU A 203 -3.76 -14.95 -4.98
N GLU A 204 -4.09 -15.96 -5.80
CA GLU A 204 -4.79 -15.76 -7.08
C GLU A 204 -6.19 -15.18 -6.89
N ASP A 205 -6.95 -15.69 -5.90
CA ASP A 205 -8.31 -15.26 -5.59
C ASP A 205 -8.33 -13.78 -5.14
N ILE A 206 -7.36 -13.37 -4.32
CA ILE A 206 -7.24 -11.97 -3.89
C ILE A 206 -6.86 -11.06 -5.07
N SER A 207 -6.04 -11.52 -6.01
CA SER A 207 -5.68 -10.75 -7.19
C SER A 207 -6.87 -10.47 -8.11
N MET A 208 -7.89 -11.32 -8.09
CA MET A 208 -9.08 -11.18 -8.93
C MET A 208 -9.95 -9.95 -8.58
N TYR A 209 -9.75 -9.33 -7.42
CA TYR A 209 -10.40 -8.05 -7.10
C TYR A 209 -9.81 -6.85 -7.84
N ALA A 210 -8.58 -6.96 -8.31
CA ALA A 210 -7.94 -5.90 -9.07
C ALA A 210 -8.41 -5.87 -10.53
N HIS A 211 -8.40 -4.68 -11.13
CA HIS A 211 -8.77 -4.47 -12.55
C HIS A 211 -7.60 -4.74 -13.51
N ARG A 212 -6.37 -4.83 -12.99
CA ARG A 212 -5.16 -5.11 -13.75
C ARG A 212 -4.22 -5.97 -12.91
N VAL A 213 -3.66 -7.00 -13.51
CA VAL A 213 -2.76 -7.93 -12.83
C VAL A 213 -1.40 -7.90 -13.52
N ILE A 214 -0.39 -7.49 -12.77
CA ILE A 214 1.02 -7.43 -13.20
C ILE A 214 1.77 -8.56 -12.50
N ARG A 215 2.42 -9.44 -13.28
CA ARG A 215 3.20 -10.53 -12.71
C ARG A 215 4.67 -10.28 -12.87
N LEU A 216 5.37 -10.35 -11.75
CA LEU A 216 6.83 -10.31 -11.71
C LEU A 216 7.41 -11.72 -11.67
N ARG A 217 8.48 -11.93 -12.42
CA ARG A 217 9.31 -13.11 -12.36
C ARG A 217 10.78 -12.76 -12.56
N ASP A 218 11.65 -13.28 -11.69
CA ASP A 218 13.11 -13.09 -11.78
C ASP A 218 13.56 -11.64 -11.94
N GLY A 219 12.83 -10.69 -11.35
CA GLY A 219 13.14 -9.26 -11.36
C GLY A 219 12.69 -8.48 -12.60
N ILE A 220 11.83 -9.06 -13.42
CA ILE A 220 11.22 -8.40 -14.60
C ILE A 220 9.70 -8.53 -14.57
N VAL A 221 8.99 -7.71 -15.34
CA VAL A 221 7.56 -7.88 -15.62
C VAL A 221 7.40 -9.01 -16.64
N GLU A 222 6.80 -10.12 -16.20
CA GLU A 222 6.51 -11.28 -17.06
C GLU A 222 5.22 -11.07 -17.85
N THR A 223 4.19 -10.59 -17.16
CA THR A 223 2.88 -10.29 -17.79
C THR A 223 2.26 -9.06 -17.16
N ASP A 224 1.47 -8.34 -17.96
CA ASP A 224 0.67 -7.19 -17.57
C ASP A 224 -0.68 -7.30 -18.30
N LYS A 225 -1.75 -7.57 -17.56
CA LYS A 225 -3.05 -7.92 -18.15
C LYS A 225 -4.20 -7.20 -17.44
N ILE A 226 -5.12 -6.69 -18.22
CA ILE A 226 -6.40 -6.19 -17.71
C ILE A 226 -7.27 -7.38 -17.29
N ASN A 227 -7.85 -7.29 -16.10
CA ASN A 227 -8.89 -8.18 -15.65
C ASN A 227 -10.25 -7.59 -16.07
N ALA A 228 -10.87 -8.20 -17.06
CA ALA A 228 -12.15 -7.73 -17.62
C ALA A 228 -13.34 -7.98 -16.67
N ASN A 229 -13.19 -8.88 -15.70
CA ASN A 229 -14.25 -9.27 -14.76
C ASN A 229 -13.72 -9.30 -13.32
N PRO A 230 -13.38 -8.13 -12.75
CA PRO A 230 -12.91 -8.08 -11.38
C PRO A 230 -14.02 -8.53 -10.42
N LEU A 231 -13.64 -9.28 -9.39
CA LEU A 231 -14.56 -9.67 -8.34
C LEU A 231 -15.00 -8.43 -7.56
N THR A 232 -16.29 -8.35 -7.28
CA THR A 232 -16.83 -7.45 -6.26
C THR A 232 -16.93 -8.25 -4.96
N ALA A 233 -16.32 -7.73 -3.89
CA ALA A 233 -16.40 -8.40 -2.60
C ALA A 233 -17.85 -8.31 -2.07
N THR A 234 -18.62 -9.35 -2.32
CA THR A 234 -19.88 -9.62 -1.59
C THR A 234 -19.54 -10.62 -0.50
N VAL A 235 -19.66 -10.18 0.76
CA VAL A 235 -19.52 -11.12 1.90
C VAL A 235 -20.56 -12.22 1.71
N PRO A 236 -20.19 -13.50 1.64
CA PRO A 236 -21.17 -14.60 1.63
C PRO A 236 -22.06 -14.49 2.88
N ALA A 237 -23.36 -14.64 2.71
CA ALA A 237 -24.36 -14.56 3.77
C ALA A 237 -24.15 -15.65 4.82
#